data_fff1364bac78a86dd8de88888ec22589
#
_entry.id   fff1364bac78a86dd8de88888ec22589
#
_cell.length_a   1.000
_cell.length_b   1.000
_cell.length_c   1.000
_cell.angle_alpha   90.00
_cell.angle_beta   90.00
_cell.angle_gamma   90.00
#
_symmetry.space_group_name_H-M   'P 1'
#
loop_
_entity.id
_entity.type
_entity.pdbx_description
1 polymer ?
#
loop_
_entity_poly.entity_id
_entity_poly.type
_entity_poly.pdbx_seq_one_letter_code
_entity_poly.pdbx_strand_id
1 'polypeptide(L)'
;IQAHPEWLRPGTNRLTASYTIPVVVHVMHTGGAVGTIYNPTDAQILGAINYLNQVFAGTYAGMTPPVEGGAVVNMEVQFAMAQRTPACGATNGIDRVDASALPNYTANGINVNNATGCPELTMKNLARWNTSNYYNIWLVNKIDGADGTSGQFIAGFAYFPGAPSTLDGTVMLATQMVAGEKT
;
A
#
# COMPACT_ATOMS: atom_id res chain seq x y z
N ILE A 1 15.30 -25.73 -28.17
CA ILE A 1 15.18 -24.36 -27.60
C ILE A 1 16.33 -23.57 -28.19
N GLN A 2 16.08 -22.68 -29.15
CA GLN A 2 17.10 -21.77 -29.67
C GLN A 2 17.46 -20.77 -28.58
N ALA A 3 18.73 -20.78 -28.18
CA ALA A 3 19.26 -19.73 -27.27
C ALA A 3 19.26 -18.42 -28.06
N HIS A 4 18.70 -17.37 -27.45
CA HIS A 4 18.74 -16.00 -27.93
C HIS A 4 19.99 -15.30 -27.37
N PRO A 5 21.14 -15.38 -28.04
CA PRO A 5 22.40 -14.81 -27.52
C PRO A 5 22.38 -13.30 -27.40
N GLU A 6 21.44 -12.61 -28.08
CA GLU A 6 21.23 -11.18 -27.97
C GLU A 6 20.74 -10.74 -26.59
N TRP A 7 20.15 -11.64 -25.79
CA TRP A 7 19.72 -11.35 -24.42
C TRP A 7 20.87 -11.37 -23.41
N LEU A 8 22.02 -11.92 -23.82
CA LEU A 8 23.20 -12.09 -22.98
C LEU A 8 24.30 -11.05 -23.26
N ARG A 9 24.03 -10.02 -24.08
CA ARG A 9 25.03 -8.99 -24.37
C ARG A 9 25.15 -7.99 -23.22
N PRO A 10 26.27 -7.98 -22.46
CA PRO A 10 26.57 -6.89 -21.55
C PRO A 10 26.85 -5.65 -22.41
N GLY A 11 26.11 -4.56 -22.22
CA GLY A 11 26.46 -3.26 -22.80
C GLY A 11 25.50 -2.67 -23.84
N THR A 12 24.34 -3.22 -24.10
CA THR A 12 23.27 -2.42 -24.70
C THR A 12 22.75 -1.48 -23.62
N ASN A 13 22.87 -0.17 -23.84
CA ASN A 13 22.19 0.86 -23.06
C ASN A 13 20.70 0.51 -22.99
N ARG A 14 20.31 -0.26 -21.96
CA ARG A 14 18.92 -0.26 -21.53
C ARG A 14 18.68 1.17 -21.10
N LEU A 15 17.89 1.90 -21.87
CA LEU A 15 17.20 3.05 -21.33
C LEU A 15 16.42 2.51 -20.13
N THR A 16 16.93 2.75 -18.93
CA THR A 16 16.25 2.41 -17.69
C THR A 16 15.04 3.31 -17.62
N ALA A 17 13.90 2.83 -18.12
CA ALA A 17 12.65 3.55 -17.97
C ALA A 17 12.25 3.44 -16.49
N SER A 18 12.37 4.51 -15.75
CA SER A 18 11.80 4.59 -14.41
C SER A 18 10.29 4.74 -14.52
N TYR A 19 9.56 3.85 -13.88
CA TYR A 19 8.10 3.85 -13.84
C TYR A 19 7.61 4.56 -12.58
N THR A 20 6.84 5.63 -12.73
CA THR A 20 6.19 6.30 -11.62
C THR A 20 4.74 5.82 -11.50
N ILE A 21 4.40 5.29 -10.32
CA ILE A 21 3.05 4.81 -10.01
C ILE A 21 2.37 5.85 -9.11
N PRO A 22 1.30 6.52 -9.58
CA PRO A 22 0.53 7.42 -8.74
C PRO A 22 -0.21 6.66 -7.65
N VAL A 23 0.00 7.03 -6.39
CA VAL A 23 -0.58 6.39 -5.21
C VAL A 23 -1.62 7.29 -4.58
N VAL A 24 -2.75 6.73 -4.19
CA VAL A 24 -3.68 7.33 -3.24
C VAL A 24 -3.77 6.46 -1.99
N VAL A 25 -3.69 7.11 -0.82
CA VAL A 25 -3.84 6.44 0.47
C VAL A 25 -5.18 6.83 1.08
N HIS A 26 -6.12 5.89 1.12
CA HIS A 26 -7.41 6.04 1.76
C HIS A 26 -7.28 5.67 3.24
N VAL A 27 -7.35 6.65 4.12
CA VAL A 27 -7.32 6.42 5.57
C VAL A 27 -8.76 6.19 6.04
N MET A 28 -9.11 4.93 6.24
CA MET A 28 -10.45 4.50 6.67
C MET A 28 -10.57 4.61 8.19
N HIS A 29 -10.62 5.86 8.71
CA HIS A 29 -10.63 6.09 10.16
C HIS A 29 -11.99 5.82 10.80
N THR A 30 -12.03 5.75 12.13
CA THR A 30 -13.23 5.50 12.94
C THR A 30 -13.69 6.74 13.71
N GLY A 31 -13.56 7.94 13.11
CA GLY A 31 -13.93 9.22 13.72
C GLY A 31 -12.83 9.86 14.57
N GLY A 32 -11.70 9.18 14.81
CA GLY A 32 -10.57 9.73 15.59
C GLY A 32 -9.86 10.87 14.88
N ALA A 33 -9.30 11.81 15.65
CA ALA A 33 -8.51 12.92 15.13
C ALA A 33 -7.25 12.42 14.41
N VAL A 34 -6.71 13.25 13.49
CA VAL A 34 -5.42 12.97 12.83
C VAL A 34 -4.32 12.87 13.88
N GLY A 35 -3.46 11.87 13.76
CA GLY A 35 -2.43 11.52 14.73
C GLY A 35 -2.83 10.44 15.72
N THR A 36 -4.10 9.99 15.70
CA THR A 36 -4.52 8.82 16.48
C THR A 36 -4.12 7.52 15.79
N ILE A 37 -4.19 6.40 16.52
CA ILE A 37 -3.71 5.08 16.10
C ILE A 37 -4.28 4.59 14.76
N TYR A 38 -5.54 4.95 14.44
CA TYR A 38 -6.20 4.55 13.18
C TYR A 38 -6.36 5.70 12.18
N ASN A 39 -5.78 6.86 12.49
CA ASN A 39 -5.78 8.03 11.63
C ASN A 39 -4.39 8.67 11.63
N PRO A 40 -3.36 8.00 11.05
CA PRO A 40 -1.98 8.46 11.08
C PRO A 40 -1.82 9.83 10.44
N THR A 41 -0.81 10.58 10.85
CA THR A 41 -0.48 11.88 10.25
C THR A 41 -0.03 11.77 8.81
N ASP A 42 -0.12 12.85 8.05
CA ASP A 42 0.40 12.91 6.68
C ASP A 42 1.90 12.58 6.65
N ALA A 43 2.66 13.07 7.63
CA ALA A 43 4.10 12.80 7.74
C ALA A 43 4.41 11.30 7.88
N GLN A 44 3.63 10.58 8.69
CA GLN A 44 3.76 9.13 8.84
C GLN A 44 3.48 8.40 7.53
N ILE A 45 2.41 8.76 6.83
CA ILE A 45 2.04 8.18 5.54
C ILE A 45 3.12 8.45 4.49
N LEU A 46 3.57 9.69 4.38
CA LEU A 46 4.64 10.07 3.43
C LEU A 46 5.96 9.35 3.76
N GLY A 47 6.27 9.20 5.05
CA GLY A 47 7.44 8.43 5.52
C GLY A 47 7.37 6.98 5.06
N ALA A 48 6.21 6.33 5.15
CA ALA A 48 6.03 4.94 4.70
C ALA A 48 6.17 4.80 3.16
N ILE A 49 5.64 5.73 2.38
CA ILE A 49 5.84 5.72 0.92
C ILE A 49 7.31 5.97 0.56
N ASN A 50 7.99 6.86 1.27
CA ASN A 50 9.43 7.07 1.07
C ASN A 50 10.24 5.81 1.41
N TYR A 51 9.91 5.13 2.51
CA TYR A 51 10.50 3.85 2.86
C TYR A 51 10.30 2.79 1.76
N LEU A 52 9.08 2.66 1.25
CA LEU A 52 8.76 1.77 0.14
C LEU A 52 9.63 2.07 -1.10
N ASN A 53 9.79 3.35 -1.44
CA ASN A 53 10.65 3.79 -2.54
C ASN A 53 12.12 3.42 -2.31
N GLN A 54 12.64 3.55 -1.10
CA GLN A 54 14.01 3.13 -0.76
C GLN A 54 14.19 1.62 -0.94
N VAL A 55 13.20 0.81 -0.54
CA VAL A 55 13.22 -0.65 -0.73
C VAL A 55 13.25 -1.00 -2.21
N PHE A 56 12.38 -0.42 -3.02
CA PHE A 56 12.33 -0.66 -4.47
C PHE A 56 13.57 -0.16 -5.21
N ALA A 57 14.17 0.93 -4.74
CA ALA A 57 15.44 1.43 -5.27
C ALA A 57 16.67 0.63 -4.80
N GLY A 58 16.50 -0.29 -3.84
CA GLY A 58 17.62 -1.02 -3.24
C GLY A 58 18.55 -0.17 -2.38
N THR A 59 18.07 0.98 -1.87
CA THR A 59 18.86 1.95 -1.09
C THR A 59 18.54 1.93 0.40
N TYR A 60 17.58 1.11 0.83
CA TYR A 60 17.23 1.01 2.24
C TYR A 60 18.37 0.40 3.06
N ALA A 61 18.86 1.14 4.04
CA ALA A 61 20.05 0.77 4.85
C ALA A 61 19.88 -0.51 5.70
N GLY A 62 18.62 -0.87 6.02
CA GLY A 62 18.28 -2.11 6.75
C GLY A 62 18.12 -3.35 5.86
N MET A 63 18.29 -3.22 4.55
CA MET A 63 18.14 -4.36 3.65
C MET A 63 19.35 -5.27 3.73
N THR A 64 19.15 -6.50 4.21
CA THR A 64 20.17 -7.55 4.19
C THR A 64 20.03 -8.30 2.88
N PRO A 65 21.05 -8.35 2.01
CA PRO A 65 21.00 -9.18 0.81
C PRO A 65 20.74 -10.65 1.20
N PRO A 66 19.92 -11.39 0.44
CA PRO A 66 19.73 -12.80 0.71
C PRO A 66 21.05 -13.56 0.65
N VAL A 67 21.25 -14.51 1.57
CA VAL A 67 22.51 -15.28 1.72
C VAL A 67 22.91 -16.01 0.44
N GLU A 68 21.95 -16.34 -0.41
CA GLU A 68 22.15 -17.06 -1.68
C GLU A 68 22.05 -16.15 -2.91
N GLY A 69 21.89 -14.86 -2.73
CA GLY A 69 21.51 -13.99 -3.80
C GLY A 69 22.56 -13.02 -4.27
N GLY A 70 22.35 -12.47 -5.40
CA GLY A 70 23.11 -11.38 -5.98
C GLY A 70 22.94 -10.05 -5.25
N ALA A 71 23.51 -9.00 -5.82
CA ALA A 71 23.37 -7.64 -5.31
C ALA A 71 21.91 -7.18 -5.27
N VAL A 72 21.60 -6.32 -4.31
CA VAL A 72 20.32 -5.58 -4.29
C VAL A 72 20.21 -4.76 -5.58
N VAL A 73 19.12 -4.90 -6.30
CA VAL A 73 18.91 -4.27 -7.62
C VAL A 73 17.81 -3.22 -7.51
N ASN A 74 18.05 -2.05 -8.11
CA ASN A 74 17.00 -1.06 -8.32
C ASN A 74 15.94 -1.61 -9.29
N MET A 75 14.69 -1.64 -8.85
CA MET A 75 13.57 -2.15 -9.64
C MET A 75 13.03 -1.11 -10.65
N GLU A 76 13.60 0.10 -10.68
CA GLU A 76 13.20 1.22 -11.55
C GLU A 76 11.71 1.59 -11.41
N VAL A 77 11.13 1.36 -10.23
CA VAL A 77 9.75 1.72 -9.89
C VAL A 77 9.77 2.73 -8.76
N GLN A 78 8.99 3.80 -8.91
CA GLN A 78 8.79 4.83 -7.89
C GLN A 78 7.30 5.01 -7.62
N PHE A 79 6.93 5.05 -6.35
CA PHE A 79 5.58 5.40 -5.89
C PHE A 79 5.52 6.89 -5.58
N ALA A 80 4.64 7.63 -6.25
CA ALA A 80 4.45 9.07 -6.03
C ALA A 80 3.02 9.34 -5.57
N MET A 81 2.87 10.17 -4.53
CA MET A 81 1.54 10.57 -4.08
C MET A 81 0.78 11.28 -5.20
N ALA A 82 -0.49 10.94 -5.39
CA ALA A 82 -1.35 11.57 -6.38
C ALA A 82 -1.48 13.07 -6.09
N GLN A 83 -1.30 13.90 -7.11
CA GLN A 83 -1.42 15.36 -7.01
C GLN A 83 -2.76 15.88 -7.54
N ARG A 84 -3.55 15.00 -8.17
CA ARG A 84 -4.90 15.30 -8.69
C ARG A 84 -5.87 14.19 -8.31
N THR A 85 -7.08 14.61 -7.94
CA THR A 85 -8.19 13.68 -7.73
C THR A 85 -8.74 13.16 -9.08
N PRO A 86 -9.56 12.11 -9.10
CA PRO A 86 -10.25 11.66 -10.32
C PRO A 86 -11.09 12.77 -11.01
N ALA A 87 -11.55 13.78 -10.24
CA ALA A 87 -12.24 14.96 -10.75
C ALA A 87 -11.29 16.12 -11.12
N CYS A 88 -9.98 15.86 -11.27
CA CYS A 88 -8.94 16.82 -11.60
C CYS A 88 -8.68 17.93 -10.56
N GLY A 89 -9.26 17.85 -9.37
CA GLY A 89 -8.95 18.75 -8.25
C GLY A 89 -7.56 18.50 -7.69
N ALA A 90 -6.95 19.50 -7.06
CA ALA A 90 -5.67 19.34 -6.36
C ALA A 90 -5.83 18.46 -5.12
N THR A 91 -4.80 17.63 -4.83
CA THR A 91 -4.75 16.75 -3.65
C THR A 91 -3.31 16.50 -3.24
N ASN A 92 -3.11 16.07 -1.99
CA ASN A 92 -1.83 15.53 -1.50
C ASN A 92 -1.77 13.98 -1.62
N GLY A 93 -2.79 13.35 -2.23
CA GLY A 93 -2.89 11.90 -2.38
C GLY A 93 -3.35 11.15 -1.13
N ILE A 94 -3.69 11.86 -0.05
CA ILE A 94 -4.24 11.27 1.18
C ILE A 94 -5.72 11.59 1.25
N ASP A 95 -6.54 10.55 1.21
CA ASP A 95 -8.00 10.63 1.25
C ASP A 95 -8.48 10.08 2.60
N ARG A 96 -8.98 10.96 3.48
CA ARG A 96 -9.43 10.58 4.83
C ARG A 96 -10.92 10.39 4.86
N VAL A 97 -11.34 9.17 5.16
CA VAL A 97 -12.73 8.76 5.08
C VAL A 97 -13.19 8.22 6.42
N ASP A 98 -14.25 8.79 6.97
CA ASP A 98 -14.88 8.24 8.17
C ASP A 98 -15.68 6.97 7.82
N ALA A 99 -15.13 5.84 8.20
CA ALA A 99 -15.71 4.52 8.00
C ALA A 99 -16.51 4.02 9.21
N SER A 100 -16.70 4.86 10.23
CA SER A 100 -17.37 4.47 11.49
C SER A 100 -18.82 4.02 11.29
N ALA A 101 -19.48 4.51 10.24
CA ALA A 101 -20.85 4.13 9.89
C ALA A 101 -20.95 2.75 9.19
N LEU A 102 -19.83 2.17 8.75
CA LEU A 102 -19.86 0.85 8.13
C LEU A 102 -20.18 -0.25 9.17
N PRO A 103 -21.04 -1.22 8.83
CA PRO A 103 -21.43 -2.29 9.75
C PRO A 103 -20.21 -3.03 10.32
N ASN A 104 -20.12 -3.15 11.63
CA ASN A 104 -19.07 -3.85 12.36
C ASN A 104 -17.63 -3.33 12.17
N TYR A 105 -17.42 -2.28 11.36
CA TYR A 105 -16.09 -1.79 11.04
C TYR A 105 -15.34 -1.26 12.26
N THR A 106 -15.96 -0.42 13.06
CA THR A 106 -15.31 0.16 14.26
C THR A 106 -14.83 -0.90 15.23
N ALA A 107 -15.64 -1.95 15.46
CA ALA A 107 -15.31 -3.02 16.41
C ALA A 107 -14.30 -4.03 15.84
N ASN A 108 -14.50 -4.46 14.60
CA ASN A 108 -13.81 -5.64 14.03
C ASN A 108 -13.00 -5.33 12.76
N GLY A 109 -13.10 -4.11 12.20
CA GLY A 109 -12.45 -3.77 10.93
C GLY A 109 -13.08 -4.49 9.74
N ILE A 110 -12.25 -4.90 8.79
CA ILE A 110 -12.68 -5.70 7.65
C ILE A 110 -12.57 -7.20 7.95
N ASN A 111 -13.40 -8.00 7.30
CA ASN A 111 -13.31 -9.46 7.34
C ASN A 111 -12.52 -10.00 6.15
N VAL A 112 -11.63 -10.95 6.43
CA VAL A 112 -10.86 -11.71 5.44
C VAL A 112 -11.07 -13.21 5.64
N ASN A 113 -10.81 -13.73 6.86
CA ASN A 113 -10.95 -15.14 7.21
C ASN A 113 -12.16 -15.43 8.09
N ASN A 114 -12.76 -14.41 8.67
CA ASN A 114 -13.95 -14.54 9.51
C ASN A 114 -15.09 -13.64 9.03
N ALA A 115 -16.30 -13.84 9.52
CA ALA A 115 -17.49 -13.11 9.09
C ALA A 115 -17.90 -11.97 10.04
N THR A 116 -17.05 -11.57 11.00
CA THR A 116 -17.43 -10.62 12.06
C THR A 116 -17.21 -9.15 11.69
N GLY A 117 -16.29 -8.87 10.76
CA GLY A 117 -15.98 -7.52 10.30
C GLY A 117 -16.89 -7.02 9.17
N CYS A 118 -16.61 -5.83 8.68
CA CYS A 118 -17.22 -5.29 7.47
C CYS A 118 -16.69 -6.04 6.24
N PRO A 119 -17.52 -6.39 5.25
CA PRO A 119 -17.03 -6.94 3.99
C PRO A 119 -16.04 -5.98 3.31
N GLU A 120 -14.91 -6.52 2.84
CA GLU A 120 -13.84 -5.75 2.18
C GLU A 120 -14.37 -4.88 1.05
N LEU A 121 -15.20 -5.44 0.16
CA LEU A 121 -15.74 -4.70 -0.98
C LEU A 121 -16.64 -3.54 -0.54
N THR A 122 -17.38 -3.69 0.57
CA THR A 122 -18.20 -2.62 1.15
C THR A 122 -17.32 -1.46 1.59
N MET A 123 -16.22 -1.74 2.27
CA MET A 123 -15.23 -0.74 2.69
C MET A 123 -14.55 -0.08 1.46
N LYS A 124 -14.08 -0.87 0.50
CA LYS A 124 -13.44 -0.34 -0.72
C LYS A 124 -14.37 0.52 -1.56
N ASN A 125 -15.65 0.21 -1.60
CA ASN A 125 -16.64 1.02 -2.34
C ASN A 125 -16.91 2.38 -1.68
N LEU A 126 -16.61 2.55 -0.40
CA LEU A 126 -16.74 3.85 0.27
C LEU A 126 -15.71 4.86 -0.28
N ALA A 127 -14.49 4.38 -0.59
CA ALA A 127 -13.44 5.22 -1.15
C ALA A 127 -12.55 4.37 -2.07
N ARG A 128 -12.70 4.55 -3.36
CA ARG A 128 -11.86 3.92 -4.38
C ARG A 128 -11.67 4.87 -5.56
N TRP A 129 -10.43 5.10 -5.93
CA TRP A 129 -10.11 5.80 -7.17
C TRP A 129 -9.87 4.80 -8.30
N ASN A 130 -9.99 5.28 -9.56
CA ASN A 130 -9.85 4.41 -10.72
C ASN A 130 -8.47 3.72 -10.75
N THR A 131 -8.47 2.39 -10.66
CA THR A 131 -7.26 1.56 -10.59
C THR A 131 -6.43 1.57 -11.87
N SER A 132 -6.98 2.04 -12.99
CA SER A 132 -6.18 2.27 -14.21
C SER A 132 -5.25 3.47 -14.11
N ASN A 133 -5.50 4.39 -13.18
CA ASN A 133 -4.75 5.65 -13.04
C ASN A 133 -4.05 5.77 -11.70
N TYR A 134 -4.52 5.05 -10.69
CA TYR A 134 -4.03 5.18 -9.31
C TYR A 134 -3.86 3.81 -8.66
N TYR A 135 -2.76 3.64 -7.96
CA TYR A 135 -2.61 2.53 -7.02
C TYR A 135 -3.28 2.91 -5.70
N ASN A 136 -4.32 2.19 -5.33
CA ASN A 136 -5.09 2.44 -4.12
C ASN A 136 -4.49 1.67 -2.94
N ILE A 137 -4.24 2.36 -1.83
CA ILE A 137 -3.84 1.77 -0.55
C ILE A 137 -4.92 2.14 0.48
N TRP A 138 -5.56 1.14 1.10
CA TRP A 138 -6.52 1.36 2.18
C TRP A 138 -5.88 1.07 3.52
N LEU A 139 -5.80 2.07 4.39
CA LEU A 139 -5.40 1.92 5.78
C LEU A 139 -6.64 1.67 6.61
N VAL A 140 -6.72 0.49 7.20
CA VAL A 140 -7.86 0.05 8.02
C VAL A 140 -7.49 -0.02 9.49
N ASN A 141 -8.50 0.10 10.36
CA ASN A 141 -8.29 0.02 11.80
C ASN A 141 -7.96 -1.41 12.26
N LYS A 142 -8.65 -2.42 11.72
CA LYS A 142 -8.49 -3.84 12.05
C LYS A 142 -8.72 -4.73 10.84
N ILE A 143 -8.13 -5.91 10.89
CA ILE A 143 -8.41 -7.02 9.97
C ILE A 143 -8.75 -8.24 10.86
N ASP A 144 -9.92 -8.84 10.64
CA ASP A 144 -10.44 -9.98 11.42
C ASP A 144 -10.46 -9.72 12.94
N GLY A 145 -10.68 -8.45 13.35
CA GLY A 145 -10.72 -8.04 14.74
C GLY A 145 -9.37 -7.65 15.35
N ALA A 146 -8.25 -7.92 14.68
CA ALA A 146 -6.91 -7.59 15.15
C ALA A 146 -6.40 -6.26 14.54
N ASP A 147 -5.78 -5.42 15.36
CA ASP A 147 -5.22 -4.13 14.94
C ASP A 147 -3.69 -4.14 14.76
N GLY A 148 -3.07 -5.29 14.94
CA GLY A 148 -1.63 -5.44 14.78
C GLY A 148 -0.77 -5.02 15.97
N THR A 149 -1.36 -4.65 17.09
CA THR A 149 -0.61 -4.25 18.30
C THR A 149 -0.18 -5.42 19.16
N SER A 150 -0.84 -6.58 19.01
CA SER A 150 -0.53 -7.79 19.78
C SER A 150 -1.03 -9.05 19.09
N GLY A 151 -0.46 -10.22 19.46
CA GLY A 151 -0.87 -11.52 18.97
C GLY A 151 -0.52 -11.79 17.50
N GLN A 152 -1.21 -12.78 16.91
CA GLN A 152 -1.13 -13.06 15.48
C GLN A 152 -2.14 -12.19 14.73
N PHE A 153 -1.71 -11.59 13.65
CA PHE A 153 -2.55 -10.70 12.85
C PHE A 153 -2.14 -10.69 11.38
N ILE A 154 -3.05 -10.27 10.54
CA ILE A 154 -2.78 -9.96 9.14
C ILE A 154 -2.36 -8.49 9.07
N ALA A 155 -1.09 -8.21 8.74
CA ALA A 155 -0.58 -6.84 8.63
C ALA A 155 -1.17 -6.08 7.43
N GLY A 156 -1.44 -6.82 6.37
CA GLY A 156 -2.01 -6.32 5.12
C GLY A 156 -2.01 -7.40 4.05
N PHE A 157 -2.67 -7.12 2.95
CA PHE A 157 -2.72 -8.01 1.78
C PHE A 157 -2.97 -7.22 0.50
N ALA A 158 -2.65 -7.85 -0.63
CA ALA A 158 -2.94 -7.36 -1.96
C ALA A 158 -3.38 -8.54 -2.84
N TYR A 159 -4.03 -8.25 -3.95
CA TYR A 159 -4.41 -9.25 -4.93
C TYR A 159 -3.35 -9.38 -6.02
N PHE A 160 -3.26 -10.56 -6.61
CA PHE A 160 -2.39 -10.79 -7.76
C PHE A 160 -2.89 -10.03 -9.00
N PRO A 161 -1.99 -9.70 -9.94
CA PRO A 161 -2.37 -9.11 -11.22
C PRO A 161 -3.47 -9.94 -11.93
N GLY A 162 -4.49 -9.25 -12.43
CA GLY A 162 -5.67 -9.89 -13.04
C GLY A 162 -6.87 -10.02 -12.10
N ALA A 163 -6.76 -9.61 -10.86
CA ALA A 163 -7.91 -9.48 -9.98
C ALA A 163 -8.93 -8.45 -10.53
N PRO A 164 -10.22 -8.55 -10.16
CA PRO A 164 -11.19 -7.53 -10.50
C PRO A 164 -10.74 -6.14 -10.04
N SER A 165 -10.91 -5.13 -10.87
CA SER A 165 -10.53 -3.73 -10.55
C SER A 165 -11.21 -3.18 -9.28
N THR A 166 -12.30 -3.81 -8.85
CA THR A 166 -12.98 -3.48 -7.60
C THR A 166 -12.23 -3.93 -6.35
N LEU A 167 -11.31 -4.88 -6.48
CA LEU A 167 -10.49 -5.43 -5.39
C LEU A 167 -9.03 -5.02 -5.51
N ASP A 168 -8.60 -4.55 -6.67
CA ASP A 168 -7.20 -4.21 -6.94
C ASP A 168 -6.67 -3.10 -6.02
N GLY A 169 -5.43 -3.29 -5.56
CA GLY A 169 -4.73 -2.43 -4.60
C GLY A 169 -4.37 -3.17 -3.30
N THR A 170 -3.82 -2.43 -2.35
CA THR A 170 -3.36 -2.97 -1.06
C THR A 170 -4.27 -2.54 0.08
N VAL A 171 -4.62 -3.47 0.95
CA VAL A 171 -5.20 -3.18 2.27
C VAL A 171 -4.13 -3.41 3.32
N MET A 172 -3.98 -2.47 4.26
CA MET A 172 -2.97 -2.53 5.31
C MET A 172 -3.54 -2.00 6.62
N LEU A 173 -3.12 -2.56 7.74
CA LEU A 173 -3.43 -2.00 9.06
C LEU A 173 -2.76 -0.63 9.20
N ALA A 174 -3.49 0.37 9.69
CA ALA A 174 -2.97 1.71 9.93
C ALA A 174 -1.76 1.70 10.88
N THR A 175 -1.75 0.80 11.86
CA THR A 175 -0.66 0.58 12.82
C THR A 175 0.62 0.05 12.17
N GLN A 176 0.54 -0.60 11.02
CA GLN A 176 1.68 -1.21 10.33
C GLN A 176 2.31 -0.29 9.27
N MET A 177 1.62 0.78 8.89
CA MET A 177 2.14 1.74 7.93
C MET A 177 3.05 2.80 8.56
N VAL A 178 3.19 2.83 9.87
CA VAL A 178 4.08 3.78 10.54
C VAL A 178 5.52 3.41 10.22
N ALA A 179 6.20 4.27 9.45
CA ALA A 179 7.55 4.01 8.99
C ALA A 179 8.54 3.91 10.15
N GLY A 180 9.40 2.91 10.10
CA GLY A 180 10.69 2.93 10.80
C GLY A 180 10.69 2.46 12.24
N GLU A 181 9.60 1.99 12.83
CA GLU A 181 9.59 1.55 14.23
C GLU A 181 9.54 0.03 14.44
N LYS A 182 9.66 -0.76 13.37
CA LYS A 182 9.84 -2.21 13.52
C LYS A 182 11.17 -2.63 12.92
N THR A 183 12.19 -2.47 13.71
CA THR A 183 13.43 -3.24 13.62
C THR A 183 13.19 -4.66 14.10
#